data_b4e2bf951c8fc3f59ee2c317137db3f1
#
_entry.id   b4e2bf951c8fc3f59ee2c317137db3f1
#
_cell.length_a   1.000
_cell.length_b   1.000
_cell.length_c   1.000
_cell.angle_alpha   90.00
_cell.angle_beta   90.00
_cell.angle_gamma   90.00
#
_symmetry.space_group_name_H-M   'P 1'
#
loop_
_entity.id
_entity.type
_entity.pdbx_description
1 polymer ?
#
loop_
_entity_poly.entity_id
_entity_poly.type
_entity_poly.pdbx_seq_one_letter_code
_entity_poly.pdbx_strand_id
1 'polypeptide(L)'
;MRFPVDEKPRLTVTPAASEVPASPVDPLAGIPEANEPLPEAAPADPHLPANDRRNTSALMLGALGVVFGDIGTSPLYALKATVLATEGGMPNHMAVMGSLSMIFWALILVVTVKYVLIIMRADNDGEGGTLALAALAHRSPGLSRRLKSTIGIGAIIGLALFYGDGMLTPAITVLSAVEGLKVESHTFGALVVPLSLGILVVLFALQSHGTHRIGRLFGPVMLLWFLALGAIGVASLIRNPVILTAINPLYALDMFLHAPWIAFVSLGAVVLAVTGCEALYADMGHFGRKPIQYAWFLLALPALILNYFGQGA
;
A
#
# COMPACT_ATOMS: atom_id res chain seq x y z
N MET A 1 -87.79 -12.28 -2.49
CA MET A 1 -86.54 -12.86 -2.07
C MET A 1 -85.56 -11.71 -1.68
N ARG A 2 -85.39 -11.51 -0.37
CA ARG A 2 -84.47 -10.49 0.17
C ARG A 2 -83.22 -11.21 0.64
N PHE A 3 -82.07 -10.79 0.13
CA PHE A 3 -80.72 -11.23 0.61
C PHE A 3 -80.32 -10.39 1.82
N PRO A 4 -79.73 -10.99 2.87
CA PRO A 4 -79.30 -10.26 4.03
C PRO A 4 -78.00 -9.52 3.74
N VAL A 5 -77.89 -8.30 4.29
CA VAL A 5 -76.73 -7.41 4.22
C VAL A 5 -75.71 -7.89 5.25
N ASP A 6 -74.49 -8.15 4.80
CA ASP A 6 -73.40 -8.62 5.60
C ASP A 6 -72.80 -7.44 6.40
N GLU A 7 -72.72 -7.59 7.72
CA GLU A 7 -72.36 -6.63 8.70
C GLU A 7 -70.76 -6.65 8.81
N LYS A 8 -70.08 -5.61 8.35
CA LYS A 8 -68.66 -5.45 8.54
C LYS A 8 -68.34 -5.20 10.01
N PRO A 9 -67.29 -5.87 10.58
CA PRO A 9 -66.86 -5.60 11.96
C PRO A 9 -66.18 -4.21 12.05
N ARG A 10 -66.64 -3.41 13.00
CA ARG A 10 -66.05 -2.14 13.38
C ARG A 10 -64.69 -2.37 14.04
N LEU A 11 -63.61 -1.95 13.40
CA LEU A 11 -62.31 -1.82 14.03
C LEU A 11 -62.36 -0.64 15.01
N THR A 12 -62.32 -0.94 16.30
CA THR A 12 -62.09 0.05 17.37
C THR A 12 -60.66 0.49 17.31
N VAL A 13 -60.42 1.72 16.85
CA VAL A 13 -59.14 2.39 16.93
C VAL A 13 -58.95 2.90 18.35
N THR A 14 -58.04 2.26 19.09
CA THR A 14 -57.55 2.76 20.36
C THR A 14 -56.66 4.00 20.10
N PRO A 15 -56.84 5.13 20.73
CA PRO A 15 -55.93 6.26 20.55
C PRO A 15 -54.60 5.91 21.17
N ALA A 16 -53.54 5.91 20.34
CA ALA A 16 -52.16 5.73 20.75
C ALA A 16 -51.71 6.89 21.64
N ALA A 17 -51.03 6.53 22.68
CA ALA A 17 -50.50 7.35 23.73
C ALA A 17 -49.56 8.47 23.23
N SER A 18 -49.70 9.61 23.89
CA SER A 18 -48.74 10.66 24.23
C SER A 18 -47.43 10.74 23.44
N GLU A 19 -47.33 11.81 22.72
CA GLU A 19 -46.09 12.41 22.24
C GLU A 19 -45.03 12.46 23.35
N VAL A 20 -43.93 11.70 23.15
CA VAL A 20 -42.70 11.89 23.91
C VAL A 20 -42.03 13.13 23.28
N PRO A 21 -41.75 14.20 24.04
CA PRO A 21 -41.03 15.34 23.51
C PRO A 21 -39.62 14.84 23.11
N ALA A 22 -39.26 15.02 21.85
CA ALA A 22 -37.94 14.78 21.36
C ALA A 22 -36.99 15.75 22.08
N SER A 23 -36.21 15.23 23.03
CA SER A 23 -35.07 15.92 23.58
C SER A 23 -34.11 16.23 22.43
N PRO A 24 -33.53 17.41 22.34
CA PRO A 24 -32.51 17.69 21.32
C PRO A 24 -31.39 16.67 21.51
N VAL A 25 -31.13 15.88 20.47
CA VAL A 25 -30.00 14.96 20.44
C VAL A 25 -28.75 15.83 20.50
N ASP A 26 -28.07 15.81 21.64
CA ASP A 26 -26.76 16.43 21.79
C ASP A 26 -25.78 15.70 20.86
N PRO A 27 -25.26 16.35 19.80
CA PRO A 27 -24.33 15.71 18.87
C PRO A 27 -23.00 15.30 19.52
N LEU A 28 -22.79 15.63 20.79
CA LEU A 28 -21.61 15.28 21.58
C LEU A 28 -21.91 14.20 22.65
N ALA A 29 -23.14 13.76 22.80
CA ALA A 29 -23.51 12.67 23.70
C ALA A 29 -22.91 11.34 23.18
N GLY A 30 -21.80 10.94 23.75
CA GLY A 30 -21.07 9.73 23.38
C GLY A 30 -19.57 9.94 23.15
N ILE A 31 -19.11 11.20 23.23
CA ILE A 31 -17.67 11.46 23.31
C ILE A 31 -17.30 11.40 24.79
N PRO A 32 -16.45 10.45 25.22
CA PRO A 32 -16.00 10.38 26.61
C PRO A 32 -15.33 11.71 26.98
N GLU A 33 -15.69 12.28 28.13
CA GLU A 33 -15.02 13.45 28.65
C GLU A 33 -13.52 13.16 28.80
N ALA A 34 -12.68 14.14 28.49
CA ALA A 34 -11.22 14.00 28.41
C ALA A 34 -10.55 13.54 29.73
N ASN A 35 -11.31 13.30 30.79
CA ASN A 35 -10.88 12.84 32.11
C ASN A 35 -11.49 11.50 32.55
N GLU A 36 -12.30 10.83 31.75
CA GLU A 36 -12.68 9.45 32.07
C GLU A 36 -11.46 8.55 31.84
N PRO A 37 -11.05 7.75 32.83
CA PRO A 37 -10.06 6.73 32.59
C PRO A 37 -10.62 5.80 31.53
N LEU A 38 -9.87 5.66 30.41
CA LEU A 38 -10.21 4.71 29.35
C LEU A 38 -10.47 3.33 30.00
N PRO A 39 -11.50 2.59 29.57
CA PRO A 39 -11.74 1.26 30.08
C PRO A 39 -10.44 0.47 30.02
N GLU A 40 -10.06 -0.07 31.17
CA GLU A 40 -8.86 -0.88 31.34
C GLU A 40 -8.85 -1.93 30.24
N ALA A 41 -7.79 -1.93 29.42
CA ALA A 41 -7.67 -2.85 28.31
C ALA A 41 -7.97 -4.26 28.82
N ALA A 42 -8.91 -4.96 28.20
CA ALA A 42 -9.24 -6.32 28.58
C ALA A 42 -7.93 -7.10 28.70
N PRO A 43 -7.74 -7.86 29.79
CA PRO A 43 -6.48 -8.60 29.98
C PRO A 43 -6.23 -9.45 28.75
N ALA A 44 -5.03 -9.34 28.20
CA ALA A 44 -4.60 -10.13 27.04
C ALA A 44 -4.93 -11.59 27.30
N ASP A 45 -5.65 -12.21 26.35
CA ASP A 45 -6.09 -13.61 26.48
C ASP A 45 -4.84 -14.49 26.72
N PRO A 46 -4.70 -15.12 27.90
CA PRO A 46 -3.53 -15.94 28.21
C PRO A 46 -3.44 -17.22 27.36
N HIS A 47 -4.42 -17.46 26.50
CA HIS A 47 -4.47 -18.61 25.60
C HIS A 47 -3.96 -18.34 24.18
N LEU A 48 -3.49 -17.12 23.87
CA LEU A 48 -2.72 -16.92 22.66
C LEU A 48 -1.37 -17.63 22.84
N PRO A 49 -1.06 -18.70 22.07
CA PRO A 49 0.17 -19.45 22.26
C PRO A 49 1.35 -18.55 21.95
N ALA A 50 2.06 -18.14 22.99
CA ALA A 50 3.38 -17.57 22.88
C ALA A 50 4.27 -18.61 22.18
N ASN A 51 4.67 -18.30 20.96
CA ASN A 51 5.75 -19.02 20.27
C ASN A 51 5.33 -20.23 19.42
N ASP A 52 4.66 -19.99 18.31
CA ASP A 52 4.61 -20.99 17.24
C ASP A 52 5.64 -20.66 16.14
N ARG A 53 6.87 -21.14 16.31
CA ARG A 53 7.93 -21.08 15.27
C ARG A 53 7.52 -21.78 13.97
N ARG A 54 6.49 -22.61 14.00
CA ARG A 54 5.91 -23.27 12.82
C ARG A 54 5.19 -22.31 11.88
N ASN A 55 4.83 -21.11 12.36
CA ASN A 55 4.05 -20.16 11.56
C ASN A 55 4.85 -19.01 10.92
N THR A 56 6.14 -18.84 11.24
CA THR A 56 6.90 -17.70 10.70
C THR A 56 6.99 -17.75 9.17
N SER A 57 7.21 -18.91 8.57
CA SER A 57 7.24 -19.05 7.11
C SER A 57 5.86 -18.86 6.47
N ALA A 58 4.80 -19.30 7.12
CA ALA A 58 3.43 -19.04 6.67
C ALA A 58 3.08 -17.56 6.77
N LEU A 59 3.49 -16.89 7.86
CA LEU A 59 3.31 -15.43 8.03
C LEU A 59 4.16 -14.63 7.03
N MET A 60 5.40 -15.06 6.74
CA MET A 60 6.22 -14.47 5.68
C MET A 60 5.54 -14.60 4.31
N LEU A 61 5.02 -15.78 3.99
CA LEU A 61 4.31 -16.01 2.74
C LEU A 61 3.03 -15.18 2.65
N GLY A 62 2.28 -15.05 3.75
CA GLY A 62 1.12 -14.17 3.84
C GLY A 62 1.50 -12.70 3.65
N ALA A 63 2.56 -12.25 4.30
CA ALA A 63 3.08 -10.90 4.15
C ALA A 63 3.52 -10.61 2.71
N LEU A 64 4.17 -11.59 2.02
CA LEU A 64 4.52 -11.43 0.61
C LEU A 64 3.30 -11.15 -0.26
N GLY A 65 2.18 -11.82 -0.01
CA GLY A 65 0.97 -11.68 -0.80
C GLY A 65 0.21 -10.38 -0.54
N VAL A 66 0.17 -9.92 0.70
CA VAL A 66 -0.66 -8.77 1.10
C VAL A 66 0.19 -7.50 1.19
N VAL A 67 1.29 -7.54 1.91
CA VAL A 67 2.13 -6.35 2.21
C VAL A 67 3.00 -5.95 1.02
N PHE A 68 3.57 -6.94 0.31
CA PHE A 68 4.52 -6.66 -0.78
C PHE A 68 3.90 -6.73 -2.18
N GLY A 69 2.56 -6.85 -2.28
CA GLY A 69 1.86 -6.88 -3.56
C GLY A 69 2.11 -5.64 -4.40
N ASP A 70 1.92 -4.48 -3.80
CA ASP A 70 2.03 -3.19 -4.46
C ASP A 70 3.49 -2.86 -4.83
N ILE A 71 4.39 -2.81 -3.85
CA ILE A 71 5.81 -2.52 -4.11
C ILE A 71 6.45 -3.54 -5.07
N GLY A 72 5.95 -4.79 -5.10
CA GLY A 72 6.40 -5.84 -6.00
C GLY A 72 5.98 -5.65 -7.46
N THR A 73 4.94 -4.87 -7.72
CA THR A 73 4.48 -4.57 -9.09
C THR A 73 5.05 -3.28 -9.65
N SER A 74 5.64 -2.42 -8.81
CA SER A 74 6.29 -1.17 -9.22
C SER A 74 7.34 -1.33 -10.34
N PRO A 75 8.12 -2.44 -10.44
CA PRO A 75 9.04 -2.65 -11.57
C PRO A 75 8.41 -2.62 -12.96
N LEU A 76 7.10 -2.86 -13.07
CA LEU A 76 6.40 -2.82 -14.35
C LEU A 76 6.35 -1.41 -14.97
N TYR A 77 6.46 -0.35 -14.15
CA TYR A 77 6.24 1.01 -14.62
C TYR A 77 7.22 2.05 -14.07
N ALA A 78 7.79 1.86 -12.87
CA ALA A 78 8.52 2.92 -12.18
C ALA A 78 9.79 3.35 -12.91
N LEU A 79 10.64 2.43 -13.35
CA LEU A 79 11.86 2.80 -14.10
C LEU A 79 11.51 3.45 -15.44
N LYS A 80 10.55 2.87 -16.17
CA LYS A 80 10.07 3.44 -17.43
C LYS A 80 9.58 4.88 -17.23
N ALA A 81 8.73 5.12 -16.23
CA ALA A 81 8.21 6.46 -15.92
C ALA A 81 9.33 7.44 -15.55
N THR A 82 10.32 6.98 -14.76
CA THR A 82 11.45 7.81 -14.33
C THR A 82 12.34 8.21 -15.51
N VAL A 83 12.64 7.28 -16.42
CA VAL A 83 13.44 7.56 -17.61
C VAL A 83 12.68 8.45 -18.59
N LEU A 84 11.38 8.19 -18.82
CA LEU A 84 10.53 9.04 -19.68
C LEU A 84 10.48 10.49 -19.18
N ALA A 85 10.50 10.69 -17.85
CA ALA A 85 10.55 12.03 -17.27
C ALA A 85 11.84 12.81 -17.61
N THR A 86 12.86 12.14 -18.14
CA THR A 86 14.14 12.75 -18.58
C THR A 86 14.19 13.00 -20.08
N GLU A 87 13.20 12.57 -20.86
CA GLU A 87 13.24 12.65 -22.32
C GLU A 87 13.44 14.08 -22.83
N GLY A 88 14.36 14.21 -23.80
CA GLY A 88 14.69 15.49 -24.42
C GLY A 88 15.57 16.42 -23.59
N GLY A 89 15.91 16.06 -22.36
CA GLY A 89 16.66 16.94 -21.45
C GLY A 89 18.06 16.46 -21.05
N MET A 90 18.39 15.18 -21.29
CA MET A 90 19.72 14.64 -21.00
C MET A 90 20.06 13.40 -21.86
N PRO A 91 21.36 13.01 -21.92
CA PRO A 91 21.79 11.79 -22.60
C PRO A 91 21.16 10.55 -21.97
N ASN A 92 20.74 9.58 -22.79
CA ASN A 92 20.07 8.35 -22.34
C ASN A 92 20.86 7.59 -21.28
N HIS A 93 22.19 7.50 -21.41
CA HIS A 93 23.03 6.82 -20.42
C HIS A 93 22.95 7.50 -19.04
N MET A 94 23.04 8.83 -18.98
CA MET A 94 22.90 9.60 -17.73
C MET A 94 21.50 9.46 -17.14
N ALA A 95 20.48 9.49 -17.99
CA ALA A 95 19.09 9.32 -17.60
C ALA A 95 18.85 7.95 -16.93
N VAL A 96 19.34 6.86 -17.54
CA VAL A 96 19.17 5.50 -17.01
C VAL A 96 19.98 5.32 -15.73
N MET A 97 21.28 5.70 -15.71
CA MET A 97 22.15 5.53 -14.56
C MET A 97 21.68 6.37 -13.36
N GLY A 98 21.29 7.63 -13.60
CA GLY A 98 20.77 8.51 -12.58
C GLY A 98 19.44 8.03 -12.02
N SER A 99 18.50 7.58 -12.88
CA SER A 99 17.22 7.02 -12.48
C SER A 99 17.38 5.75 -11.64
N LEU A 100 18.25 4.82 -12.04
CA LEU A 100 18.55 3.62 -11.28
C LEU A 100 19.15 3.93 -9.92
N SER A 101 20.10 4.87 -9.90
CA SER A 101 20.71 5.33 -8.65
C SER A 101 19.66 5.92 -7.70
N MET A 102 18.76 6.78 -8.19
CA MET A 102 17.67 7.34 -7.39
C MET A 102 16.72 6.26 -6.87
N ILE A 103 16.28 5.31 -7.72
CA ILE A 103 15.39 4.20 -7.31
C ILE A 103 16.07 3.33 -6.26
N PHE A 104 17.33 2.94 -6.47
CA PHE A 104 18.09 2.13 -5.52
C PHE A 104 18.17 2.81 -4.14
N TRP A 105 18.55 4.07 -4.10
CA TRP A 105 18.68 4.79 -2.85
C TRP A 105 17.32 5.12 -2.22
N ALA A 106 16.26 5.29 -3.00
CA ALA A 106 14.90 5.39 -2.48
C ALA A 106 14.46 4.09 -1.80
N LEU A 107 14.72 2.91 -2.39
CA LEU A 107 14.43 1.61 -1.76
C LEU A 107 15.24 1.42 -0.47
N ILE A 108 16.52 1.83 -0.45
CA ILE A 108 17.34 1.73 0.75
C ILE A 108 16.89 2.73 1.82
N LEU A 109 16.80 4.02 1.51
CA LEU A 109 16.56 5.06 2.53
C LEU A 109 15.09 5.11 2.97
N VAL A 110 14.14 5.04 2.02
CA VAL A 110 12.73 5.17 2.35
C VAL A 110 12.19 3.83 2.84
N VAL A 111 12.30 2.77 2.05
CA VAL A 111 11.67 1.50 2.44
C VAL A 111 12.46 0.81 3.54
N THR A 112 13.77 0.56 3.31
CA THR A 112 14.56 -0.22 4.26
C THR A 112 14.83 0.54 5.55
N VAL A 113 15.44 1.72 5.48
CA VAL A 113 15.84 2.45 6.69
C VAL A 113 14.63 3.06 7.39
N LYS A 114 13.86 3.89 6.68
CA LYS A 114 12.75 4.63 7.29
C LYS A 114 11.62 3.68 7.74
N TYR A 115 11.08 2.82 6.85
CA TYR A 115 9.94 1.97 7.21
C TYR A 115 10.37 0.72 7.97
N VAL A 116 11.22 -0.14 7.38
CA VAL A 116 11.51 -1.47 7.93
C VAL A 116 12.34 -1.40 9.22
N LEU A 117 13.32 -0.50 9.32
CA LEU A 117 14.20 -0.42 10.48
C LEU A 117 13.71 0.56 11.56
N ILE A 118 13.09 1.69 11.18
CA ILE A 118 12.71 2.75 12.12
C ILE A 118 11.23 2.72 12.43
N ILE A 119 10.36 2.97 11.45
CA ILE A 119 8.91 3.18 11.68
C ILE A 119 8.24 1.93 12.26
N MET A 120 8.57 0.74 11.78
CA MET A 120 8.05 -0.51 12.33
C MET A 120 8.45 -0.78 13.80
N ARG A 121 9.23 0.10 14.44
CA ARG A 121 9.47 0.05 15.90
C ARG A 121 8.43 0.80 16.70
N ALA A 122 7.70 1.72 16.06
CA ALA A 122 6.65 2.50 16.68
C ALA A 122 5.33 1.73 16.56
N ASP A 123 5.13 0.73 17.41
CA ASP A 123 3.88 -0.02 17.50
C ASP A 123 2.97 0.53 18.59
N ASN A 124 1.68 0.45 18.39
CA ASN A 124 0.65 0.80 19.33
C ASN A 124 -0.12 -0.48 19.68
N ASP A 125 0.31 -1.18 20.73
CA ASP A 125 -0.25 -2.48 21.16
C ASP A 125 -0.23 -3.54 20.03
N GLY A 126 0.86 -3.56 19.24
CA GLY A 126 1.03 -4.43 18.09
C GLY A 126 0.47 -3.87 16.77
N GLU A 127 -0.35 -2.83 16.82
CA GLU A 127 -0.95 -2.18 15.66
C GLU A 127 -0.01 -1.13 15.05
N GLY A 128 -0.07 -1.00 13.72
CA GLY A 128 0.70 -0.02 12.95
C GLY A 128 -0.19 0.89 12.12
N GLY A 129 0.42 1.63 11.20
CA GLY A 129 -0.26 2.52 10.28
C GLY A 129 -0.28 3.98 10.74
N THR A 130 -0.78 4.85 9.86
CA THR A 130 -0.76 6.31 10.06
C THR A 130 -1.55 6.73 11.30
N LEU A 131 -2.68 6.07 11.57
CA LEU A 131 -3.51 6.38 12.75
C LEU A 131 -2.84 5.92 14.04
N ALA A 132 -2.21 4.74 14.07
CA ALA A 132 -1.45 4.26 15.22
C ALA A 132 -0.31 5.23 15.56
N LEU A 133 0.42 5.71 14.55
CA LEU A 133 1.48 6.70 14.73
C LEU A 133 0.96 8.03 15.29
N ALA A 134 -0.19 8.50 14.81
CA ALA A 134 -0.84 9.70 15.33
C ALA A 134 -1.31 9.51 16.78
N ALA A 135 -1.87 8.35 17.12
CA ALA A 135 -2.28 8.02 18.48
C ALA A 135 -1.10 8.01 19.45
N LEU A 136 0.03 7.41 19.07
CA LEU A 136 1.27 7.43 19.84
C LEU A 136 1.77 8.86 20.08
N ALA A 137 1.74 9.71 19.04
CA ALA A 137 2.11 11.12 19.17
C ALA A 137 1.17 11.87 20.12
N HIS A 138 -0.14 11.60 20.08
CA HIS A 138 -1.11 12.23 20.98
C HIS A 138 -0.92 11.83 22.45
N ARG A 139 -0.50 10.59 22.72
CA ARG A 139 -0.19 10.10 24.07
C ARG A 139 1.13 10.65 24.63
N SER A 140 2.00 11.22 23.77
CA SER A 140 3.29 11.76 24.20
C SER A 140 3.12 12.99 25.13
N PRO A 141 3.67 12.96 26.37
CA PRO A 141 3.45 14.04 27.34
C PRO A 141 4.18 15.35 27.02
N GLY A 142 5.18 15.32 26.12
CA GLY A 142 6.01 16.48 25.79
C GLY A 142 5.48 17.37 24.65
N LEU A 143 4.39 16.97 23.97
CA LEU A 143 3.92 17.68 22.78
C LEU A 143 2.86 18.74 23.13
N SER A 144 3.03 19.96 22.58
CA SER A 144 2.04 21.03 22.73
C SER A 144 0.71 20.67 22.04
N ARG A 145 -0.41 21.23 22.55
CA ARG A 145 -1.74 20.99 21.98
C ARG A 145 -1.82 21.35 20.49
N ARG A 146 -1.14 22.44 20.07
CA ARG A 146 -1.08 22.84 18.65
C ARG A 146 -0.39 21.79 17.79
N LEU A 147 0.75 21.26 18.26
CA LEU A 147 1.50 20.23 17.52
C LEU A 147 0.70 18.94 17.43
N LYS A 148 0.01 18.51 18.49
CA LYS A 148 -0.90 17.35 18.46
C LYS A 148 -2.01 17.54 17.42
N SER A 149 -2.64 18.72 17.37
CA SER A 149 -3.66 19.02 16.36
C SER A 149 -3.10 18.99 14.94
N THR A 150 -1.91 19.55 14.71
CA THR A 150 -1.25 19.50 13.38
C THR A 150 -0.92 18.06 12.96
N ILE A 151 -0.43 17.24 13.89
CA ILE A 151 -0.18 15.80 13.63
C ILE A 151 -1.48 15.07 13.29
N GLY A 152 -2.58 15.36 14.00
CA GLY A 152 -3.89 14.79 13.72
C GLY A 152 -4.40 15.13 12.31
N ILE A 153 -4.31 16.41 11.93
CA ILE A 153 -4.67 16.86 10.57
C ILE A 153 -3.78 16.17 9.53
N GLY A 154 -2.46 16.14 9.77
CA GLY A 154 -1.51 15.43 8.90
C GLY A 154 -1.84 13.94 8.73
N ALA A 155 -2.25 13.27 9.80
CA ALA A 155 -2.66 11.87 9.76
C ALA A 155 -3.93 11.66 8.92
N ILE A 156 -4.92 12.56 9.03
CA ILE A 156 -6.14 12.51 8.21
C ILE A 156 -5.81 12.71 6.73
N ILE A 157 -4.97 13.71 6.40
CA ILE A 157 -4.51 13.93 5.03
C ILE A 157 -3.75 12.72 4.51
N GLY A 158 -2.82 12.18 5.31
CA GLY A 158 -2.06 10.97 4.95
C GLY A 158 -2.96 9.77 4.68
N LEU A 159 -3.99 9.57 5.50
CA LEU A 159 -4.97 8.52 5.31
C LEU A 159 -5.79 8.71 4.03
N ALA A 160 -6.20 9.94 3.74
CA ALA A 160 -6.94 10.26 2.50
C ALA A 160 -6.07 10.00 1.26
N LEU A 161 -4.78 10.37 1.30
CA LEU A 161 -3.83 10.07 0.22
C LEU A 161 -3.59 8.56 0.06
N PHE A 162 -3.49 7.82 1.16
CA PHE A 162 -3.37 6.36 1.13
C PHE A 162 -4.58 5.68 0.46
N TYR A 163 -5.80 6.13 0.76
CA TYR A 163 -6.98 5.65 0.06
C TYR A 163 -6.98 6.01 -1.42
N GLY A 164 -6.50 7.20 -1.78
CA GLY A 164 -6.35 7.62 -3.18
C GLY A 164 -5.38 6.74 -3.94
N ASP A 165 -4.24 6.40 -3.32
CA ASP A 165 -3.25 5.48 -3.88
C ASP A 165 -3.82 4.09 -4.12
N GLY A 166 -4.57 3.55 -3.17
CA GLY A 166 -5.25 2.25 -3.29
C GLY A 166 -6.21 2.14 -4.48
N MET A 167 -6.63 3.26 -5.08
CA MET A 167 -7.41 3.30 -6.33
C MET A 167 -6.51 3.42 -7.57
N LEU A 168 -5.43 4.19 -7.49
CA LEU A 168 -4.56 4.50 -8.63
C LEU A 168 -3.61 3.34 -8.94
N THR A 169 -3.01 2.73 -7.94
CA THR A 169 -1.99 1.70 -8.13
C THR A 169 -2.51 0.45 -8.85
N PRO A 170 -3.68 -0.14 -8.54
CA PRO A 170 -4.21 -1.26 -9.32
C PRO A 170 -4.43 -0.89 -10.79
N ALA A 171 -4.90 0.33 -11.06
CA ALA A 171 -5.15 0.79 -12.42
C ALA A 171 -3.85 0.91 -13.23
N ILE A 172 -2.80 1.53 -12.65
CA ILE A 172 -1.49 1.69 -13.29
C ILE A 172 -0.83 0.32 -13.50
N THR A 173 -0.91 -0.57 -12.51
CA THR A 173 -0.31 -1.91 -12.56
C THR A 173 -0.94 -2.76 -13.66
N VAL A 174 -2.28 -2.82 -13.73
CA VAL A 174 -2.98 -3.59 -14.77
C VAL A 174 -2.70 -2.99 -16.15
N LEU A 175 -2.77 -1.66 -16.29
CA LEU A 175 -2.48 -0.99 -17.56
C LEU A 175 -1.05 -1.31 -18.03
N SER A 176 -0.05 -1.19 -17.15
CA SER A 176 1.35 -1.45 -17.48
C SER A 176 1.61 -2.90 -17.84
N ALA A 177 0.97 -3.85 -17.15
CA ALA A 177 1.06 -5.27 -17.48
C ALA A 177 0.47 -5.57 -18.87
N VAL A 178 -0.68 -4.97 -19.19
CA VAL A 178 -1.33 -5.15 -20.51
C VAL A 178 -0.57 -4.42 -21.61
N GLU A 179 0.07 -3.28 -21.30
CA GLU A 179 0.95 -2.59 -22.25
C GLU A 179 2.12 -3.45 -22.74
N GLY A 180 2.59 -4.39 -21.94
CA GLY A 180 3.59 -5.37 -22.34
C GLY A 180 3.21 -6.17 -23.60
N LEU A 181 1.92 -6.36 -23.86
CA LEU A 181 1.44 -7.03 -25.08
C LEU A 181 1.73 -6.23 -26.35
N LYS A 182 1.92 -4.90 -26.26
CA LYS A 182 2.30 -4.06 -27.42
C LYS A 182 3.67 -4.44 -27.98
N VAL A 183 4.55 -4.99 -27.15
CA VAL A 183 5.90 -5.39 -27.55
C VAL A 183 5.83 -6.56 -28.53
N GLU A 184 4.88 -7.48 -28.34
CA GLU A 184 4.70 -8.63 -29.22
C GLU A 184 4.03 -8.24 -30.54
N SER A 185 3.03 -7.33 -30.53
CA SER A 185 2.34 -6.88 -31.74
C SER A 185 1.71 -5.51 -31.56
N HIS A 186 1.98 -4.61 -32.51
CA HIS A 186 1.36 -3.28 -32.57
C HIS A 186 -0.18 -3.30 -32.66
N THR A 187 -0.76 -4.41 -33.16
CA THR A 187 -2.20 -4.59 -33.26
C THR A 187 -2.90 -4.57 -31.90
N PHE A 188 -2.22 -4.99 -30.83
CA PHE A 188 -2.76 -4.99 -29.48
C PHE A 188 -2.86 -3.58 -28.85
N GLY A 189 -2.27 -2.56 -29.47
CA GLY A 189 -2.30 -1.20 -28.93
C GLY A 189 -3.71 -0.66 -28.67
N ALA A 190 -4.66 -0.92 -29.57
CA ALA A 190 -6.05 -0.51 -29.42
C ALA A 190 -6.82 -1.29 -28.34
N LEU A 191 -6.35 -2.50 -27.99
CA LEU A 191 -7.00 -3.37 -27.01
C LEU A 191 -6.52 -3.13 -25.57
N VAL A 192 -5.42 -2.39 -25.38
CA VAL A 192 -4.82 -2.20 -24.03
C VAL A 192 -5.83 -1.60 -23.05
N VAL A 193 -6.48 -0.49 -23.42
CA VAL A 193 -7.43 0.18 -22.52
C VAL A 193 -8.69 -0.68 -22.27
N PRO A 194 -9.37 -1.23 -23.31
CA PRO A 194 -10.53 -2.10 -23.09
C PRO A 194 -10.21 -3.35 -22.27
N LEU A 195 -9.05 -3.98 -22.52
CA LEU A 195 -8.64 -5.18 -21.79
C LEU A 195 -8.31 -4.86 -20.33
N SER A 196 -7.58 -3.77 -20.08
CA SER A 196 -7.27 -3.31 -18.72
C SER A 196 -8.54 -2.99 -17.95
N LEU A 197 -9.48 -2.30 -18.55
CA LEU A 197 -10.78 -1.99 -17.94
C LEU A 197 -11.56 -3.27 -17.61
N GLY A 198 -11.59 -4.24 -18.54
CA GLY A 198 -12.24 -5.54 -18.32
C GLY A 198 -11.62 -6.29 -17.15
N ILE A 199 -10.28 -6.35 -17.06
CA ILE A 199 -9.56 -6.98 -15.94
C ILE A 199 -9.89 -6.28 -14.61
N LEU A 200 -9.88 -4.95 -14.57
CA LEU A 200 -10.19 -4.19 -13.36
C LEU A 200 -11.63 -4.42 -12.90
N VAL A 201 -12.60 -4.42 -13.82
CA VAL A 201 -14.01 -4.72 -13.48
C VAL A 201 -14.14 -6.11 -12.89
N VAL A 202 -13.52 -7.13 -13.49
CA VAL A 202 -13.52 -8.50 -12.95
C VAL A 202 -12.85 -8.56 -11.59
N LEU A 203 -11.70 -7.90 -11.42
CA LEU A 203 -10.97 -7.86 -10.15
C LEU A 203 -11.84 -7.28 -9.02
N PHE A 204 -12.43 -6.11 -9.24
CA PHE A 204 -13.27 -5.46 -8.22
C PHE A 204 -14.59 -6.22 -7.98
N ALA A 205 -15.17 -6.85 -8.99
CA ALA A 205 -16.34 -7.71 -8.83
C ALA A 205 -16.03 -8.96 -7.99
N LEU A 206 -14.87 -9.58 -8.19
CA LEU A 206 -14.41 -10.70 -7.39
C LEU A 206 -14.11 -10.29 -5.93
N GLN A 207 -13.53 -9.12 -5.74
CA GLN A 207 -13.19 -8.60 -4.41
C GLN A 207 -14.41 -8.40 -3.51
N SER A 208 -15.58 -8.05 -4.09
CA SER A 208 -16.83 -7.87 -3.35
C SER A 208 -17.36 -9.17 -2.70
N HIS A 209 -16.94 -10.34 -3.18
CA HIS A 209 -17.38 -11.66 -2.68
C HIS A 209 -16.52 -12.21 -1.52
N GLY A 210 -15.57 -11.42 -1.02
CA GLY A 210 -14.70 -11.77 0.11
C GLY A 210 -13.30 -12.25 -0.29
N THR A 211 -12.32 -11.64 0.32
CA THR A 211 -10.89 -11.85 -0.01
C THR A 211 -10.25 -13.05 0.70
N HIS A 212 -10.94 -13.65 1.69
CA HIS A 212 -10.32 -14.67 2.56
C HIS A 212 -9.80 -15.93 1.81
N ARG A 213 -10.53 -16.41 0.81
CA ARG A 213 -10.08 -17.58 0.00
C ARG A 213 -9.00 -17.21 -1.00
N ILE A 214 -9.15 -16.06 -1.61
CA ILE A 214 -8.23 -15.55 -2.64
C ILE A 214 -6.91 -15.12 -1.99
N GLY A 215 -6.95 -14.54 -0.79
CA GLY A 215 -5.79 -14.10 -0.03
C GLY A 215 -4.74 -15.19 0.24
N ARG A 216 -5.18 -16.45 0.41
CA ARG A 216 -4.25 -17.59 0.56
C ARG A 216 -3.43 -17.88 -0.69
N LEU A 217 -3.93 -17.51 -1.87
CA LEU A 217 -3.25 -17.72 -3.14
C LEU A 217 -2.24 -16.61 -3.42
N PHE A 218 -2.45 -15.42 -2.88
CA PHE A 218 -1.58 -14.26 -3.14
C PHE A 218 -0.13 -14.49 -2.70
N GLY A 219 0.08 -15.15 -1.54
CA GLY A 219 1.43 -15.45 -1.06
C GLY A 219 2.27 -16.27 -2.04
N PRO A 220 1.82 -17.46 -2.44
CA PRO A 220 2.51 -18.28 -3.44
C PRO A 220 2.69 -17.60 -4.79
N VAL A 221 1.69 -16.86 -5.27
CA VAL A 221 1.76 -16.10 -6.52
C VAL A 221 2.84 -15.02 -6.43
N MET A 222 2.87 -14.24 -5.35
CA MET A 222 3.89 -13.21 -5.15
C MET A 222 5.28 -13.80 -4.92
N LEU A 223 5.39 -14.95 -4.28
CA LEU A 223 6.68 -15.66 -4.19
C LEU A 223 7.21 -15.98 -5.59
N LEU A 224 6.38 -16.61 -6.44
CA LEU A 224 6.76 -16.92 -7.81
C LEU A 224 7.09 -15.65 -8.61
N TRP A 225 6.32 -14.59 -8.42
CA TRP A 225 6.54 -13.29 -9.05
C TRP A 225 7.92 -12.70 -8.70
N PHE A 226 8.27 -12.61 -7.41
CA PHE A 226 9.60 -12.11 -6.99
C PHE A 226 10.73 -12.98 -7.49
N LEU A 227 10.57 -14.30 -7.51
CA LEU A 227 11.55 -15.21 -8.09
C LEU A 227 11.73 -14.98 -9.59
N ALA A 228 10.64 -14.75 -10.33
CA ALA A 228 10.68 -14.43 -11.75
C ALA A 228 11.36 -13.07 -12.00
N LEU A 229 11.01 -12.02 -11.22
CA LEU A 229 11.66 -10.73 -11.31
C LEU A 229 13.17 -10.81 -11.08
N GLY A 230 13.58 -11.54 -10.03
CA GLY A 230 15.00 -11.77 -9.73
C GLY A 230 15.71 -12.53 -10.82
N ALA A 231 15.11 -13.60 -11.33
CA ALA A 231 15.70 -14.44 -12.39
C ALA A 231 15.90 -13.65 -13.70
N ILE A 232 14.88 -12.90 -14.13
CA ILE A 232 14.96 -12.03 -15.32
C ILE A 232 16.02 -10.94 -15.12
N GLY A 233 16.05 -10.34 -13.93
CA GLY A 233 17.05 -9.33 -13.58
C GLY A 233 18.47 -9.86 -13.66
N VAL A 234 18.75 -11.02 -13.09
CA VAL A 234 20.06 -11.68 -13.15
C VAL A 234 20.44 -12.00 -14.60
N ALA A 235 19.51 -12.54 -15.38
CA ALA A 235 19.78 -12.89 -16.78
C ALA A 235 20.20 -11.65 -17.62
N SER A 236 19.61 -10.48 -17.37
CA SER A 236 20.01 -9.21 -18.01
C SER A 236 21.35 -8.72 -17.48
N LEU A 237 21.57 -8.74 -16.16
CA LEU A 237 22.80 -8.26 -15.52
C LEU A 237 24.04 -9.03 -15.96
N ILE A 238 23.93 -10.33 -16.23
CA ILE A 238 25.05 -11.14 -16.77
C ILE A 238 25.49 -10.61 -18.13
N ARG A 239 24.58 -10.04 -18.93
CA ARG A 239 24.91 -9.49 -20.27
C ARG A 239 25.57 -8.13 -20.18
N ASN A 240 25.17 -7.31 -19.22
CA ASN A 240 25.70 -5.95 -19.04
C ASN A 240 25.92 -5.61 -17.56
N PRO A 241 26.99 -6.14 -16.92
CA PRO A 241 27.23 -5.93 -15.49
C PRO A 241 27.64 -4.50 -15.13
N VAL A 242 28.02 -3.69 -16.12
CA VAL A 242 28.44 -2.27 -15.89
C VAL A 242 27.32 -1.46 -15.24
N ILE A 243 26.07 -1.81 -15.48
CA ILE A 243 24.90 -1.12 -14.89
C ILE A 243 24.91 -1.13 -13.35
N LEU A 244 25.58 -2.09 -12.71
CA LEU A 244 25.73 -2.16 -11.26
C LEU A 244 26.50 -0.96 -10.68
N THR A 245 27.27 -0.26 -11.50
CA THR A 245 27.93 0.98 -11.06
C THR A 245 26.93 2.07 -10.65
N ALA A 246 25.66 2.00 -11.10
CA ALA A 246 24.59 2.91 -10.68
C ALA A 246 24.20 2.78 -9.19
N ILE A 247 24.75 1.80 -8.45
CA ILE A 247 24.70 1.79 -6.97
C ILE A 247 25.37 3.04 -6.40
N ASN A 248 26.36 3.60 -7.10
CA ASN A 248 27.03 4.81 -6.67
C ASN A 248 26.05 6.02 -6.70
N PRO A 249 25.80 6.68 -5.55
CA PRO A 249 24.88 7.81 -5.46
C PRO A 249 25.33 9.03 -6.28
N LEU A 250 26.58 9.06 -6.72
CA LEU A 250 27.09 10.13 -7.55
C LEU A 250 26.35 10.24 -8.89
N TYR A 251 25.82 9.16 -9.45
CA TYR A 251 25.01 9.23 -10.67
C TYR A 251 23.70 10.00 -10.44
N ALA A 252 23.04 9.79 -9.28
CA ALA A 252 21.87 10.58 -8.92
C ALA A 252 22.25 12.06 -8.70
N LEU A 253 23.34 12.32 -7.98
CA LEU A 253 23.82 13.67 -7.70
C LEU A 253 24.22 14.39 -8.99
N ASP A 254 24.91 13.71 -9.89
CA ASP A 254 25.34 14.25 -11.19
C ASP A 254 24.13 14.72 -12.02
N MET A 255 23.05 13.94 -12.00
CA MET A 255 21.80 14.32 -12.64
C MET A 255 21.20 15.60 -12.05
N PHE A 256 21.24 15.78 -10.71
CA PHE A 256 20.80 17.02 -10.05
C PHE A 256 21.70 18.22 -10.36
N LEU A 257 23.00 17.99 -10.53
CA LEU A 257 23.95 19.09 -10.83
C LEU A 257 23.83 19.59 -12.27
N HIS A 258 23.60 18.69 -13.23
CA HIS A 258 23.56 19.04 -14.65
C HIS A 258 22.15 19.44 -15.14
N ALA A 259 21.11 18.84 -14.57
CA ALA A 259 19.72 19.09 -14.98
C ALA A 259 18.76 19.10 -13.77
N PRO A 260 18.85 20.07 -12.85
CA PRO A 260 18.16 20.05 -11.56
C PRO A 260 16.64 19.94 -11.68
N TRP A 261 16.04 20.63 -12.64
CA TRP A 261 14.58 20.55 -12.84
C TRP A 261 14.14 19.18 -13.33
N ILE A 262 14.86 18.60 -14.28
CA ILE A 262 14.57 17.26 -14.82
C ILE A 262 14.78 16.20 -13.74
N ALA A 263 15.87 16.29 -12.98
CA ALA A 263 16.13 15.41 -11.84
C ALA A 263 15.03 15.51 -10.79
N PHE A 264 14.52 16.70 -10.51
CA PHE A 264 13.39 16.88 -9.58
C PHE A 264 12.09 16.24 -10.09
N VAL A 265 11.76 16.42 -11.37
CA VAL A 265 10.58 15.78 -11.99
C VAL A 265 10.74 14.25 -11.98
N SER A 266 11.94 13.75 -12.33
CA SER A 266 12.25 12.31 -12.29
C SER A 266 12.16 11.75 -10.87
N LEU A 267 12.57 12.51 -9.85
CA LEU A 267 12.41 12.11 -8.45
C LEU A 267 10.94 11.91 -8.09
N GLY A 268 10.04 12.72 -8.66
CA GLY A 268 8.59 12.50 -8.55
C GLY A 268 8.16 11.13 -9.10
N ALA A 269 8.72 10.70 -10.23
CA ALA A 269 8.48 9.37 -10.79
C ALA A 269 9.13 8.25 -9.97
N VAL A 270 10.29 8.50 -9.33
CA VAL A 270 10.95 7.54 -8.42
C VAL A 270 10.06 7.17 -7.23
N VAL A 271 9.16 8.06 -6.80
CA VAL A 271 8.19 7.75 -5.73
C VAL A 271 7.37 6.50 -6.08
N LEU A 272 7.08 6.26 -7.35
CA LEU A 272 6.36 5.07 -7.81
C LEU A 272 7.10 3.75 -7.44
N ALA A 273 8.43 3.77 -7.34
CA ALA A 273 9.21 2.60 -6.97
C ALA A 273 9.10 2.23 -5.48
N VAL A 274 8.67 3.18 -4.64
CA VAL A 274 8.52 3.00 -3.19
C VAL A 274 7.06 3.06 -2.73
N THR A 275 6.12 3.25 -3.64
CA THR A 275 4.67 3.18 -3.38
C THR A 275 4.33 1.80 -2.80
N GLY A 276 3.44 1.76 -1.82
CA GLY A 276 3.08 0.54 -1.08
C GLY A 276 3.99 0.21 0.11
N CYS A 277 5.05 1.00 0.36
CA CYS A 277 5.90 0.78 1.54
C CYS A 277 5.17 1.08 2.87
N GLU A 278 4.12 1.87 2.86
CA GLU A 278 3.26 2.14 4.01
C GLU A 278 2.48 0.90 4.47
N ALA A 279 2.17 -0.02 3.56
CA ALA A 279 1.52 -1.29 3.88
C ALA A 279 2.38 -2.15 4.83
N LEU A 280 3.73 -2.04 4.76
CA LEU A 280 4.63 -2.72 5.69
C LEU A 280 4.33 -2.36 7.14
N TYR A 281 3.96 -1.11 7.37
CA TYR A 281 3.65 -0.63 8.70
C TYR A 281 2.16 -0.78 9.03
N ALA A 282 1.27 -0.58 8.07
CA ALA A 282 -0.18 -0.71 8.27
C ALA A 282 -0.59 -2.14 8.64
N ASP A 283 -0.02 -3.15 7.97
CA ASP A 283 -0.35 -4.56 8.17
C ASP A 283 0.53 -5.26 9.21
N MET A 284 1.34 -4.49 9.96
CA MET A 284 2.23 -5.05 10.97
C MET A 284 1.47 -5.81 12.06
N GLY A 285 0.25 -5.38 12.42
CA GLY A 285 -0.59 -6.06 13.39
C GLY A 285 -1.01 -7.47 12.97
N HIS A 286 -1.20 -7.71 11.66
CA HIS A 286 -1.64 -9.00 11.14
C HIS A 286 -0.51 -10.02 11.00
N PHE A 287 0.67 -9.61 10.55
CA PHE A 287 1.78 -10.51 10.21
C PHE A 287 2.91 -10.49 11.22
N GLY A 288 2.99 -9.44 12.02
CA GLY A 288 4.10 -9.18 12.93
C GLY A 288 5.33 -8.59 12.21
N ARG A 289 6.12 -7.84 12.97
CA ARG A 289 7.30 -7.14 12.46
C ARG A 289 8.35 -8.07 11.86
N LYS A 290 8.71 -9.17 12.56
CA LYS A 290 9.79 -10.06 12.12
C LYS A 290 9.51 -10.77 10.79
N PRO A 291 8.32 -11.38 10.53
CA PRO A 291 8.00 -11.98 9.25
C PRO A 291 8.08 -11.00 8.08
N ILE A 292 7.59 -9.76 8.25
CA ILE A 292 7.68 -8.70 7.24
C ILE A 292 9.16 -8.35 6.96
N GLN A 293 9.98 -8.16 8.01
CA GLN A 293 11.42 -7.88 7.84
C GLN A 293 12.16 -9.01 7.11
N TYR A 294 11.88 -10.28 7.46
CA TYR A 294 12.49 -11.41 6.78
C TYR A 294 12.06 -11.50 5.31
N ALA A 295 10.77 -11.32 5.02
CA ALA A 295 10.28 -11.29 3.64
C ALA A 295 10.94 -10.18 2.82
N TRP A 296 11.14 -9.00 3.42
CA TRP A 296 11.83 -7.89 2.79
C TRP A 296 13.28 -8.22 2.47
N PHE A 297 14.09 -8.57 3.48
CA PHE A 297 15.53 -8.72 3.29
C PHE A 297 15.91 -9.96 2.49
N LEU A 298 15.16 -11.07 2.64
CA LEU A 298 15.51 -12.34 2.00
C LEU A 298 15.00 -12.45 0.57
N LEU A 299 13.90 -11.79 0.22
CA LEU A 299 13.27 -11.98 -1.08
C LEU A 299 12.93 -10.67 -1.79
N ALA A 300 12.10 -9.80 -1.19
CA ALA A 300 11.54 -8.65 -1.91
C ALA A 300 12.63 -7.66 -2.34
N LEU A 301 13.47 -7.20 -1.42
CA LEU A 301 14.54 -6.23 -1.72
C LEU A 301 15.56 -6.78 -2.74
N PRO A 302 16.12 -7.99 -2.57
CA PRO A 302 17.04 -8.54 -3.57
C PRO A 302 16.40 -8.68 -4.95
N ALA A 303 15.16 -9.19 -5.03
CA ALA A 303 14.47 -9.35 -6.29
C ALA A 303 14.21 -8.02 -7.00
N LEU A 304 13.78 -6.99 -6.24
CA LEU A 304 13.55 -5.64 -6.77
C LEU A 304 14.85 -5.01 -7.29
N ILE A 305 15.93 -5.06 -6.52
CA ILE A 305 17.24 -4.53 -6.94
C ILE A 305 17.69 -5.23 -8.22
N LEU A 306 17.70 -6.57 -8.24
CA LEU A 306 18.12 -7.33 -9.41
C LEU A 306 17.27 -6.98 -10.64
N ASN A 307 15.96 -6.82 -10.46
CA ASN A 307 15.07 -6.49 -11.56
C ASN A 307 15.27 -5.08 -12.09
N TYR A 308 15.32 -4.05 -11.22
CA TYR A 308 15.54 -2.67 -11.66
C TYR A 308 16.87 -2.51 -12.39
N PHE A 309 17.95 -3.07 -11.85
CA PHE A 309 19.24 -3.04 -12.52
C PHE A 309 19.23 -3.86 -13.81
N GLY A 310 18.51 -5.00 -13.83
CA GLY A 310 18.34 -5.79 -15.03
C GLY A 310 17.54 -5.10 -16.13
N GLN A 311 16.61 -4.22 -15.78
CA GLN A 311 15.86 -3.40 -16.75
C GLN A 311 16.74 -2.30 -17.37
N GLY A 312 17.73 -1.79 -16.64
CA GLY A 312 18.67 -0.80 -17.15
C GLY A 312 19.85 -1.41 -17.93
N ALA A 313 20.04 -2.72 -17.83
CA ALA A 313 21.14 -3.45 -18.49
C ALA A 313 20.79 -3.76 -19.95
#